data_bc55af19c396331f122d2ea201070986
#
_entry.id   bc55af19c396331f122d2ea201070986
#
_cell.length_a   1.000
_cell.length_b   1.000
_cell.length_c   1.000
_cell.angle_alpha   90.00
_cell.angle_beta   90.00
_cell.angle_gamma   90.00
#
_symmetry.space_group_name_H-M   'P 1'
#
loop_
_entity.id
_entity.type
_entity.pdbx_description
1 polymer ?
#
loop_
_entity_poly.entity_id
_entity_poly.type
_entity_poly.pdbx_seq_one_letter_code
_entity_poly.pdbx_strand_id
1 'polypeptide(L)'
;AEDFGFIEHYGDEITVQHDEQLPENDAISALSCAFIGVGGAGGKLAKAFLDLGFNKTLLLNTTEKDQPEGVDSDHLILIPDADGVAKNVEYGKKVFNENSAVVEDAIRTKLGKVDWLFVLAGGGGGTGSSCVELHEVFERYLSSVQGEGKVVYIVSWPTAQESLNPTISRNAPYPHILIDNERQVQLLRGKVGILNMYPVANSTFAKLFHQVLKLASEKSYVQTFDSKDLGRCLGTEGRMFIGSTMIANPSDPKLGAAIYQNSDTKRKVDYRDNATNYYTRNGY
;
A
#
# COMPACT_ATOMS: atom_id res chain seq x y z
N ALA A 1 10.49 42.29 17.24
CA ALA A 1 9.76 41.40 18.15
C ALA A 1 9.25 40.24 17.31
N GLU A 2 9.95 39.13 17.33
CA GLU A 2 9.61 37.89 16.65
C GLU A 2 8.56 37.17 17.51
N ASP A 3 7.40 37.03 16.95
CA ASP A 3 6.28 36.33 17.59
C ASP A 3 6.49 34.83 17.41
N PHE A 4 7.11 34.22 18.41
CA PHE A 4 7.19 32.77 18.51
C PHE A 4 5.83 32.27 19.00
N GLY A 5 4.96 31.85 18.04
CA GLY A 5 3.72 31.17 18.37
C GLY A 5 4.02 29.91 19.17
N PHE A 6 3.71 29.96 20.46
CA PHE A 6 3.64 28.75 21.28
C PHE A 6 2.53 27.86 20.78
N ILE A 7 2.89 26.68 20.28
CA ILE A 7 1.93 25.62 20.06
C ILE A 7 1.58 25.06 21.44
N GLU A 8 0.43 25.46 21.97
CA GLU A 8 -0.14 24.80 23.14
C GLU A 8 -0.56 23.39 22.71
N HIS A 9 0.10 22.39 23.26
CA HIS A 9 -0.34 21.01 23.19
C HIS A 9 -1.67 20.85 23.96
N TYR A 10 -2.77 20.96 23.27
CA TYR A 10 -4.02 20.39 23.72
C TYR A 10 -3.97 18.90 23.31
N GLY A 11 -3.86 17.99 24.29
CA GLY A 11 -3.95 16.56 24.08
C GLY A 11 -5.28 16.24 23.38
N ASP A 12 -5.25 15.24 22.50
CA ASP A 12 -6.36 14.59 21.82
C ASP A 12 -6.82 15.16 20.47
N GLU A 13 -6.14 16.12 19.85
CA GLU A 13 -6.46 16.53 18.49
C GLU A 13 -5.56 15.87 17.45
N ILE A 14 -6.16 15.42 16.33
CA ILE A 14 -5.41 14.94 15.17
C ILE A 14 -4.59 16.09 14.61
N THR A 15 -3.28 15.89 14.51
CA THR A 15 -2.40 16.87 13.90
C THR A 15 -2.36 16.64 12.39
N VAL A 16 -3.02 17.51 11.64
CA VAL A 16 -2.85 17.65 10.19
C VAL A 16 -2.02 18.92 10.00
N GLN A 17 -0.77 18.76 9.63
CA GLN A 17 0.08 19.92 9.35
C GLN A 17 -0.19 20.37 7.93
N HIS A 18 -0.65 21.59 7.78
CA HIS A 18 -1.01 22.26 6.53
C HIS A 18 -2.27 21.74 5.83
N ASP A 19 -3.20 22.64 5.56
CA ASP A 19 -4.49 22.37 4.88
C ASP A 19 -4.37 22.34 3.34
N GLU A 20 -3.15 22.37 2.81
CA GLU A 20 -2.92 22.39 1.38
C GLU A 20 -2.96 20.99 0.77
N GLN A 21 -3.55 20.90 -0.41
CA GLN A 21 -3.55 19.68 -1.20
C GLN A 21 -2.15 19.32 -1.65
N LEU A 22 -1.80 18.02 -1.58
CA LEU A 22 -0.54 17.51 -2.10
C LEU A 22 -0.45 17.71 -3.62
N PRO A 23 0.76 17.91 -4.17
CA PRO A 23 0.94 18.06 -5.62
C PRO A 23 0.52 16.79 -6.35
N GLU A 24 0.22 16.94 -7.64
CA GLU A 24 -0.07 15.81 -8.52
C GLU A 24 1.14 14.86 -8.62
N ASN A 25 0.86 13.60 -8.92
CA ASN A 25 1.90 12.61 -9.11
C ASN A 25 2.78 12.94 -10.32
N ASP A 26 4.09 12.93 -10.15
CA ASP A 26 5.08 12.98 -11.24
C ASP A 26 5.27 11.59 -11.88
N ALA A 27 5.05 10.54 -11.12
CA ALA A 27 5.16 9.17 -11.61
C ALA A 27 4.09 8.87 -12.67
N ILE A 28 4.49 8.28 -13.79
CA ILE A 28 3.58 7.89 -14.86
C ILE A 28 2.75 6.68 -14.40
N SER A 29 1.44 6.79 -14.52
CA SER A 29 0.50 5.72 -14.19
C SER A 29 -0.72 5.78 -15.10
N ALA A 30 -1.19 4.61 -15.55
CA ALA A 30 -2.45 4.50 -16.29
C ALA A 30 -3.68 4.74 -15.41
N LEU A 31 -3.52 4.62 -14.09
CA LEU A 31 -4.56 4.87 -13.10
C LEU A 31 -4.27 6.17 -12.35
N SER A 32 -5.28 7.01 -12.22
CA SER A 32 -5.26 8.11 -11.27
C SER A 32 -5.35 7.54 -9.86
N CYS A 33 -4.29 7.63 -9.08
CA CYS A 33 -4.19 6.93 -7.80
C CYS A 33 -3.47 7.74 -6.72
N ALA A 34 -3.76 7.37 -5.49
CA ALA A 34 -3.06 7.82 -4.30
C ALA A 34 -2.70 6.62 -3.40
N PHE A 35 -1.75 6.85 -2.51
CA PHE A 35 -1.28 5.85 -1.56
C PHE A 35 -1.48 6.36 -0.13
N ILE A 36 -1.90 5.48 0.77
CA ILE A 36 -1.93 5.74 2.20
C ILE A 36 -1.19 4.62 2.91
N GLY A 37 -0.08 4.93 3.54
CA GLY A 37 0.65 4.00 4.41
C GLY A 37 0.13 4.11 5.84
N VAL A 38 -0.30 2.99 6.42
CA VAL A 38 -0.86 2.93 7.78
C VAL A 38 0.10 2.19 8.71
N GLY A 39 0.47 2.84 9.79
CA GLY A 39 1.43 2.32 10.76
C GLY A 39 2.89 2.38 10.27
N GLY A 40 3.81 1.85 11.05
CA GLY A 40 5.25 1.94 10.75
C GLY A 40 5.65 1.22 9.46
N ALA A 41 5.23 -0.03 9.28
CA ALA A 41 5.56 -0.78 8.07
C ALA A 41 4.87 -0.23 6.81
N GLY A 42 3.60 0.17 6.93
CA GLY A 42 2.86 0.82 5.84
C GLY A 42 3.47 2.16 5.45
N GLY A 43 3.90 2.96 6.42
CA GLY A 43 4.57 4.23 6.19
C GLY A 43 5.91 4.09 5.46
N LYS A 44 6.71 3.09 5.82
CA LYS A 44 7.98 2.81 5.13
C LYS A 44 7.76 2.34 3.68
N LEU A 45 6.73 1.56 3.44
CA LEU A 45 6.34 1.16 2.09
C LEU A 45 5.81 2.35 1.28
N ALA A 46 4.99 3.21 1.90
CA ALA A 46 4.49 4.44 1.28
C ALA A 46 5.63 5.38 0.88
N LYS A 47 6.66 5.52 1.71
CA LYS A 47 7.86 6.28 1.35
C LYS A 47 8.50 5.78 0.07
N ALA A 48 8.56 4.47 -0.15
CA ALA A 48 9.12 3.91 -1.38
C ALA A 48 8.34 4.35 -2.63
N PHE A 49 7.03 4.51 -2.54
CA PHE A 49 6.22 5.10 -3.62
C PHE A 49 6.41 6.60 -3.76
N LEU A 50 6.51 7.32 -2.65
CA LEU A 50 6.81 8.75 -2.65
C LEU A 50 8.15 9.04 -3.35
N ASP A 51 9.18 8.24 -3.08
CA ASP A 51 10.50 8.35 -3.71
C ASP A 51 10.47 8.10 -5.23
N LEU A 52 9.44 7.42 -5.74
CA LEU A 52 9.21 7.22 -7.18
C LEU A 52 8.44 8.36 -7.86
N GLY A 53 8.00 9.36 -7.10
CA GLY A 53 7.24 10.48 -7.62
C GLY A 53 5.71 10.33 -7.51
N PHE A 54 5.22 9.40 -6.70
CA PHE A 54 3.81 9.36 -6.32
C PHE A 54 3.56 10.37 -5.19
N ASN A 55 3.42 11.63 -5.56
CA ASN A 55 3.31 12.75 -4.61
C ASN A 55 2.02 12.69 -3.79
N LYS A 56 0.94 12.13 -4.33
CA LYS A 56 -0.31 11.87 -3.58
C LYS A 56 -0.17 10.64 -2.68
N THR A 57 0.70 10.76 -1.70
CA THR A 57 0.99 9.70 -0.72
C THR A 57 0.90 10.28 0.69
N LEU A 58 0.12 9.63 1.55
CA LEU A 58 -0.03 9.96 2.96
C LEU A 58 0.50 8.84 3.84
N LEU A 59 1.04 9.22 4.98
CA LEU A 59 1.46 8.33 6.06
C LEU A 59 0.58 8.60 7.27
N LEU A 60 -0.21 7.62 7.66
CA LEU A 60 -1.12 7.66 8.81
C LEU A 60 -0.56 6.80 9.94
N ASN A 61 -0.32 7.39 11.10
CA ASN A 61 0.20 6.66 12.26
C ASN A 61 -0.35 7.22 13.56
N THR A 62 -0.20 6.45 14.63
CA THR A 62 -0.52 6.83 16.02
C THR A 62 0.72 7.24 16.81
N THR A 63 1.90 7.12 16.24
CA THR A 63 3.19 7.51 16.84
C THR A 63 4.12 8.11 15.79
N GLU A 64 4.92 9.09 16.20
CA GLU A 64 5.99 9.67 15.38
C GLU A 64 7.24 8.80 15.33
N LYS A 65 7.41 7.89 16.28
CA LYS A 65 8.65 7.12 16.46
C LYS A 65 8.98 6.19 15.28
N ASP A 66 7.97 5.75 14.57
CA ASP A 66 8.12 4.79 13.45
C ASP A 66 8.08 5.47 12.08
N GLN A 67 8.06 6.79 12.03
CA GLN A 67 8.03 7.52 10.76
C GLN A 67 9.36 7.36 10.02
N PRO A 68 9.32 7.12 8.71
CA PRO A 68 10.54 7.07 7.91
C PRO A 68 11.17 8.47 7.81
N GLU A 69 12.49 8.50 7.85
CA GLU A 69 13.24 9.75 7.67
C GLU A 69 13.04 10.34 6.26
N GLY A 70 13.10 11.67 6.17
CA GLY A 70 13.06 12.38 4.90
C GLY A 70 11.67 12.48 4.27
N VAL A 71 10.60 12.33 5.05
CA VAL A 71 9.22 12.60 4.62
C VAL A 71 8.77 13.94 5.19
N ASP A 72 8.34 14.85 4.31
CA ASP A 72 7.81 16.15 4.74
C ASP A 72 6.51 15.99 5.53
N SER A 73 6.31 16.90 6.48
CA SER A 73 5.13 16.91 7.36
C SER A 73 3.80 17.00 6.59
N ASP A 74 3.80 17.54 5.37
CA ASP A 74 2.62 17.61 4.50
C ASP A 74 2.04 16.25 4.15
N HIS A 75 2.87 15.20 4.20
CA HIS A 75 2.48 13.82 3.94
C HIS A 75 2.03 13.06 5.19
N LEU A 76 2.08 13.69 6.36
CA LEU A 76 1.87 13.00 7.63
C LEU A 76 0.48 13.30 8.20
N ILE A 77 -0.22 12.25 8.64
CA ILE A 77 -1.41 12.33 9.47
C ILE A 77 -1.11 11.57 10.77
N LEU A 78 -1.01 12.29 11.87
CA LEU A 78 -0.77 11.71 13.18
C LEU A 78 -2.07 11.70 13.99
N ILE A 79 -2.49 10.53 14.41
CA ILE A 79 -3.57 10.36 15.39
C ILE A 79 -2.91 10.20 16.76
N PRO A 80 -2.97 11.19 17.66
CA PRO A 80 -2.30 11.12 18.93
C PRO A 80 -2.81 9.95 19.77
N ASP A 81 -1.88 9.19 20.29
CA ASP A 81 -2.13 8.15 21.27
C ASP A 81 -0.99 8.16 22.29
N ALA A 82 -1.33 8.39 23.56
CA ALA A 82 -0.37 8.64 24.61
C ALA A 82 0.69 7.53 24.77
N ASP A 83 0.30 6.28 24.53
CA ASP A 83 1.15 5.10 24.74
C ASP A 83 1.57 4.40 23.43
N GLY A 84 1.00 4.81 22.30
CA GLY A 84 1.09 4.10 21.02
C GLY A 84 0.24 2.82 21.04
N VAL A 85 -0.27 2.46 19.85
CA VAL A 85 -1.05 1.22 19.71
C VAL A 85 -0.16 -0.02 19.92
N ALA A 86 1.13 0.13 19.67
CA ALA A 86 2.10 -0.98 19.69
C ALA A 86 1.62 -2.14 18.82
N LYS A 87 1.49 -3.34 19.38
CA LYS A 87 0.93 -4.50 18.66
C LYS A 87 -0.50 -4.84 19.10
N ASN A 88 -1.16 -3.92 19.81
CA ASN A 88 -2.54 -4.12 20.26
C ASN A 88 -3.53 -3.70 19.18
N VAL A 89 -4.01 -4.67 18.44
CA VAL A 89 -4.92 -4.48 17.31
C VAL A 89 -6.28 -3.93 17.75
N GLU A 90 -6.84 -4.43 18.85
CA GLU A 90 -8.16 -3.98 19.34
C GLU A 90 -8.13 -2.52 19.78
N TYR A 91 -7.03 -2.09 20.38
CA TYR A 91 -6.84 -0.69 20.72
C TYR A 91 -6.67 0.17 19.46
N GLY A 92 -5.92 -0.31 18.46
CA GLY A 92 -5.81 0.37 17.16
C GLY A 92 -7.16 0.55 16.47
N LYS A 93 -8.02 -0.45 16.50
CA LYS A 93 -9.38 -0.36 15.98
C LYS A 93 -10.19 0.73 16.68
N LYS A 94 -10.13 0.78 18.00
CA LYS A 94 -10.81 1.80 18.79
C LYS A 94 -10.36 3.21 18.40
N VAL A 95 -9.04 3.44 18.34
CA VAL A 95 -8.45 4.73 17.96
C VAL A 95 -8.94 5.17 16.57
N PHE A 96 -8.96 4.27 15.58
CA PHE A 96 -9.44 4.59 14.24
C PHE A 96 -10.94 4.88 14.20
N ASN A 97 -11.75 4.12 14.91
CA ASN A 97 -13.19 4.35 14.96
C ASN A 97 -13.55 5.71 15.58
N GLU A 98 -12.88 6.09 16.67
CA GLU A 98 -13.10 7.37 17.35
C GLU A 98 -12.67 8.58 16.52
N ASN A 99 -11.71 8.41 15.62
CA ASN A 99 -11.13 9.49 14.82
C ASN A 99 -11.54 9.46 13.32
N SER A 100 -12.47 8.62 12.95
CA SER A 100 -12.81 8.35 11.54
C SER A 100 -13.21 9.60 10.73
N ALA A 101 -14.00 10.50 11.31
CA ALA A 101 -14.46 11.71 10.62
C ALA A 101 -13.32 12.69 10.32
N VAL A 102 -12.42 12.87 11.25
CA VAL A 102 -11.27 13.79 11.09
C VAL A 102 -10.24 13.21 10.12
N VAL A 103 -10.04 11.90 10.17
CA VAL A 103 -9.18 11.19 9.18
C VAL A 103 -9.75 11.34 7.78
N GLU A 104 -11.06 11.15 7.60
CA GLU A 104 -11.71 11.32 6.30
C GLU A 104 -11.53 12.73 5.73
N ASP A 105 -11.73 13.75 6.55
CA ASP A 105 -11.58 15.14 6.13
C ASP A 105 -10.13 15.46 5.76
N ALA A 106 -9.16 14.99 6.55
CA ALA A 106 -7.75 15.15 6.27
C ALA A 106 -7.34 14.48 4.94
N ILE A 107 -7.80 13.27 4.68
CA ILE A 107 -7.53 12.55 3.45
C ILE A 107 -8.09 13.30 2.23
N ARG A 108 -9.33 13.76 2.33
CA ARG A 108 -10.00 14.51 1.25
C ARG A 108 -9.26 15.80 0.93
N THR A 109 -8.88 16.55 1.95
CA THR A 109 -8.16 17.82 1.80
C THR A 109 -6.80 17.59 1.14
N LYS A 110 -6.06 16.59 1.59
CA LYS A 110 -4.70 16.33 1.14
C LYS A 110 -4.61 15.68 -0.25
N LEU A 111 -5.45 14.71 -0.53
CA LEU A 111 -5.36 13.94 -1.77
C LEU A 111 -6.17 14.54 -2.92
N GLY A 112 -7.25 15.27 -2.64
CA GLY A 112 -8.15 15.75 -3.69
C GLY A 112 -8.78 14.60 -4.47
N LYS A 113 -8.91 14.75 -5.79
CA LYS A 113 -9.53 13.73 -6.64
C LYS A 113 -8.53 12.68 -7.12
N VAL A 114 -8.84 11.42 -6.87
CA VAL A 114 -8.21 10.24 -7.48
C VAL A 114 -9.28 9.18 -7.75
N ASP A 115 -8.98 8.21 -8.62
CA ASP A 115 -9.87 7.09 -8.90
C ASP A 115 -9.56 5.87 -8.02
N TRP A 116 -8.30 5.64 -7.72
CA TRP A 116 -7.83 4.47 -6.98
C TRP A 116 -7.10 4.89 -5.71
N LEU A 117 -7.42 4.21 -4.61
CA LEU A 117 -6.72 4.38 -3.35
C LEU A 117 -6.03 3.07 -2.95
N PHE A 118 -4.71 3.09 -2.90
CA PHE A 118 -3.89 1.97 -2.43
C PHE A 118 -3.52 2.19 -0.97
N VAL A 119 -4.01 1.30 -0.10
CA VAL A 119 -3.75 1.33 1.33
C VAL A 119 -2.66 0.33 1.68
N LEU A 120 -1.55 0.84 2.17
CA LEU A 120 -0.33 0.08 2.47
C LEU A 120 -0.26 -0.19 3.96
N ALA A 121 -0.13 -1.44 4.36
CA ALA A 121 -0.10 -1.81 5.77
C ALA A 121 0.80 -3.01 6.04
N GLY A 122 1.35 -3.08 7.26
CA GLY A 122 1.99 -4.27 7.77
C GLY A 122 0.98 -5.16 8.52
N GLY A 123 0.96 -6.44 8.21
CA GLY A 123 0.04 -7.40 8.83
C GLY A 123 0.39 -7.80 10.26
N GLY A 124 1.57 -7.43 10.77
CA GLY A 124 2.03 -7.80 12.12
C GLY A 124 1.93 -6.70 13.17
N GLY A 125 1.78 -5.43 12.76
CA GLY A 125 1.69 -4.29 13.66
C GLY A 125 0.26 -4.00 14.12
N GLY A 126 0.09 -3.36 15.28
CA GLY A 126 -1.22 -2.99 15.81
C GLY A 126 -1.93 -1.95 14.95
N THR A 127 -1.26 -0.84 14.65
CA THR A 127 -1.82 0.24 13.84
C THR A 127 -2.11 -0.21 12.40
N GLY A 128 -1.12 -0.79 11.72
CA GLY A 128 -1.26 -1.25 10.34
C GLY A 128 -2.33 -2.32 10.19
N SER A 129 -2.35 -3.30 11.09
CA SER A 129 -3.33 -4.39 11.06
C SER A 129 -4.76 -3.93 11.33
N SER A 130 -4.93 -2.77 11.94
CA SER A 130 -6.24 -2.18 12.24
C SER A 130 -6.79 -1.31 11.11
N CYS A 131 -6.04 -1.12 10.02
CA CYS A 131 -6.41 -0.20 8.94
C CYS A 131 -7.75 -0.52 8.28
N VAL A 132 -8.21 -1.76 8.34
CA VAL A 132 -9.50 -2.19 7.80
C VAL A 132 -10.69 -1.51 8.49
N GLU A 133 -10.53 -1.02 9.71
CA GLU A 133 -11.55 -0.22 10.40
C GLU A 133 -11.80 1.12 9.71
N LEU A 134 -10.86 1.60 8.93
CA LEU A 134 -11.00 2.80 8.11
C LEU A 134 -11.55 2.52 6.71
N HIS A 135 -11.95 1.30 6.40
CA HIS A 135 -12.39 0.93 5.05
C HIS A 135 -13.57 1.80 4.57
N GLU A 136 -14.55 2.00 5.42
CA GLU A 136 -15.69 2.88 5.09
C GLU A 136 -15.27 4.35 4.90
N VAL A 137 -14.28 4.81 5.65
CA VAL A 137 -13.69 6.15 5.47
C VAL A 137 -13.05 6.27 4.10
N PHE A 138 -12.28 5.27 3.67
CA PHE A 138 -11.64 5.26 2.37
C PHE A 138 -12.66 5.20 1.22
N GLU A 139 -13.69 4.40 1.36
CA GLU A 139 -14.77 4.32 0.37
C GLU A 139 -15.57 5.62 0.27
N ARG A 140 -15.92 6.23 1.40
CA ARG A 140 -16.60 7.53 1.41
C ARG A 140 -15.74 8.62 0.80
N TYR A 141 -14.44 8.61 1.07
CA TYR A 141 -13.52 9.54 0.42
C TYR A 141 -13.55 9.40 -1.10
N LEU A 142 -13.36 8.20 -1.65
CA LEU A 142 -13.41 7.98 -3.10
C LEU A 142 -14.75 8.39 -3.71
N SER A 143 -15.86 8.07 -3.05
CA SER A 143 -17.19 8.47 -3.49
C SER A 143 -17.35 9.99 -3.47
N SER A 144 -16.83 10.69 -2.46
CA SER A 144 -16.92 12.15 -2.32
C SER A 144 -16.19 12.91 -3.41
N VAL A 145 -15.12 12.32 -3.95
CA VAL A 145 -14.34 12.90 -5.07
C VAL A 145 -14.72 12.30 -6.43
N GLN A 146 -15.78 11.50 -6.48
CA GLN A 146 -16.24 10.82 -7.69
C GLN A 146 -15.16 9.95 -8.35
N GLY A 147 -14.40 9.23 -7.51
CA GLY A 147 -13.40 8.26 -7.96
C GLY A 147 -14.08 7.06 -8.63
N GLU A 148 -13.61 6.64 -9.79
CA GLU A 148 -14.19 5.57 -10.59
C GLU A 148 -13.60 4.18 -10.29
N GLY A 149 -12.55 4.12 -9.49
CA GLY A 149 -11.86 2.90 -9.11
C GLY A 149 -12.30 2.35 -7.76
N LYS A 150 -11.37 1.71 -7.07
CA LYS A 150 -11.60 1.05 -5.78
C LYS A 150 -10.49 1.32 -4.78
N VAL A 151 -10.78 0.98 -3.54
CA VAL A 151 -9.79 0.82 -2.47
C VAL A 151 -9.15 -0.54 -2.62
N VAL A 152 -7.83 -0.58 -2.73
CA VAL A 152 -7.03 -1.82 -2.81
C VAL A 152 -5.99 -1.80 -1.71
N TYR A 153 -5.95 -2.86 -0.92
CA TYR A 153 -4.95 -3.00 0.14
C TYR A 153 -3.69 -3.66 -0.39
N ILE A 154 -2.55 -3.15 0.04
CA ILE A 154 -1.24 -3.77 -0.20
C ILE A 154 -0.65 -4.09 1.17
N VAL A 155 -0.57 -5.38 1.50
CA VAL A 155 -0.24 -5.86 2.83
C VAL A 155 1.10 -6.55 2.83
N SER A 156 2.02 -6.00 3.62
CA SER A 156 3.29 -6.65 3.93
C SER A 156 3.04 -7.74 4.96
N TRP A 157 2.99 -9.00 4.50
CA TRP A 157 2.72 -10.14 5.35
C TRP A 157 3.96 -10.49 6.19
N PRO A 158 3.85 -10.52 7.52
CA PRO A 158 4.99 -10.71 8.39
C PRO A 158 5.62 -12.09 8.21
N THR A 159 6.90 -12.21 8.54
CA THR A 159 7.57 -13.50 8.63
C THR A 159 6.99 -14.35 9.75
N ALA A 160 7.24 -15.66 9.73
CA ALA A 160 6.79 -16.56 10.78
C ALA A 160 7.35 -16.19 12.18
N GLN A 161 8.50 -15.52 12.21
CA GLN A 161 9.12 -15.06 13.46
C GLN A 161 8.50 -13.75 13.98
N GLU A 162 7.98 -12.92 13.09
CA GLU A 162 7.38 -11.62 13.45
C GLU A 162 5.90 -11.74 13.74
N SER A 163 5.22 -12.69 13.12
CA SER A 163 3.77 -12.80 13.18
C SER A 163 3.29 -13.35 14.50
N LEU A 164 2.50 -12.53 15.17
CA LEU A 164 1.67 -13.03 16.26
C LEU A 164 0.20 -13.10 15.87
N ASN A 165 -0.33 -12.13 15.11
CA ASN A 165 -1.74 -12.11 14.70
C ASN A 165 -1.94 -11.19 13.50
N PRO A 166 -1.83 -11.66 12.27
CA PRO A 166 -2.21 -10.85 11.11
C PRO A 166 -3.74 -10.69 11.09
N THR A 167 -4.20 -9.48 11.36
CA THR A 167 -5.63 -9.17 11.44
C THR A 167 -6.26 -8.80 10.10
N ILE A 168 -5.46 -8.44 9.12
CA ILE A 168 -5.97 -8.36 7.76
C ILE A 168 -6.27 -9.79 7.34
N SER A 169 -7.52 -10.14 7.43
CA SER A 169 -8.02 -11.49 7.24
C SER A 169 -7.57 -12.05 5.91
N ARG A 170 -7.10 -13.29 5.93
CA ARG A 170 -6.87 -14.07 4.71
C ARG A 170 -8.12 -14.18 3.82
N ASN A 171 -9.26 -13.93 4.39
CA ASN A 171 -10.57 -14.00 3.74
C ASN A 171 -11.23 -12.62 3.60
N ALA A 172 -10.47 -11.53 3.70
CA ALA A 172 -11.01 -10.21 3.49
C ALA A 172 -11.66 -10.11 2.09
N PRO A 173 -12.89 -9.64 1.98
CA PRO A 173 -13.58 -9.52 0.70
C PRO A 173 -12.98 -8.43 -0.19
N TYR A 174 -12.21 -7.52 0.39
CA TYR A 174 -11.61 -6.40 -0.32
C TYR A 174 -10.50 -6.86 -1.25
N PRO A 175 -10.30 -6.19 -2.41
CA PRO A 175 -9.12 -6.39 -3.22
C PRO A 175 -7.85 -6.15 -2.40
N HIS A 176 -6.97 -7.13 -2.31
CA HIS A 176 -5.71 -6.97 -1.58
C HIS A 176 -4.56 -7.75 -2.22
N ILE A 177 -3.40 -7.10 -2.22
CA ILE A 177 -2.15 -7.64 -2.71
C ILE A 177 -1.29 -7.99 -1.50
N LEU A 178 -0.77 -9.22 -1.45
CA LEU A 178 0.15 -9.64 -0.41
C LEU A 178 1.60 -9.53 -0.87
N ILE A 179 2.42 -8.93 0.00
CA ILE A 179 3.87 -8.98 -0.06
C ILE A 179 4.33 -10.01 0.95
N ASP A 180 4.94 -11.09 0.49
CA ASP A 180 5.43 -12.15 1.37
C ASP A 180 6.83 -11.80 1.90
N ASN A 181 6.89 -11.27 3.12
CA ASN A 181 8.15 -10.88 3.76
C ASN A 181 9.10 -12.06 3.97
N GLU A 182 8.58 -13.24 4.28
CA GLU A 182 9.40 -14.44 4.43
C GLU A 182 10.15 -14.73 3.12
N ARG A 183 9.45 -14.64 2.00
CA ARG A 183 10.04 -14.82 0.67
C ARG A 183 11.06 -13.73 0.36
N GLN A 184 10.75 -12.49 0.69
CA GLN A 184 11.70 -11.37 0.49
C GLN A 184 12.98 -11.56 1.29
N VAL A 185 12.87 -11.92 2.55
CA VAL A 185 14.03 -12.22 3.42
C VAL A 185 14.87 -13.35 2.84
N GLN A 186 14.24 -14.44 2.38
CA GLN A 186 14.96 -15.56 1.76
C GLN A 186 15.71 -15.16 0.49
N LEU A 187 15.09 -14.33 -0.37
CA LEU A 187 15.72 -13.87 -1.62
C LEU A 187 16.89 -12.92 -1.39
N LEU A 188 16.83 -12.12 -0.33
CA LEU A 188 17.83 -11.09 -0.01
C LEU A 188 18.91 -11.59 0.94
N ARG A 189 18.71 -12.74 1.58
CA ARG A 189 19.68 -13.33 2.51
C ARG A 189 21.04 -13.55 1.83
N GLY A 190 22.09 -13.04 2.44
CA GLY A 190 23.47 -13.10 1.92
C GLY A 190 23.79 -12.13 0.79
N LYS A 191 22.80 -11.37 0.29
CA LYS A 191 22.99 -10.36 -0.75
C LYS A 191 22.93 -8.94 -0.19
N VAL A 192 22.17 -8.75 0.88
CA VAL A 192 21.91 -7.44 1.52
C VAL A 192 22.09 -7.58 3.03
N GLY A 193 22.68 -6.58 3.68
CA GLY A 193 22.78 -6.53 5.13
C GLY A 193 21.39 -6.51 5.78
N ILE A 194 21.26 -7.10 6.97
CA ILE A 194 19.99 -7.31 7.65
C ILE A 194 19.19 -6.02 7.84
N LEU A 195 19.87 -4.90 8.12
CA LEU A 195 19.23 -3.58 8.31
C LEU A 195 18.65 -3.00 7.02
N ASN A 196 19.13 -3.45 5.86
CA ASN A 196 18.72 -2.97 4.55
C ASN A 196 17.72 -3.91 3.85
N MET A 197 17.37 -5.04 4.44
CA MET A 197 16.47 -6.02 3.81
C MET A 197 15.10 -5.43 3.51
N TYR A 198 14.45 -4.82 4.50
CA TYR A 198 13.13 -4.23 4.30
C TYR A 198 13.13 -2.99 3.41
N PRO A 199 14.08 -2.03 3.56
CA PRO A 199 14.19 -0.93 2.60
C PRO A 199 14.37 -1.39 1.16
N VAL A 200 15.21 -2.40 0.91
CA VAL A 200 15.41 -2.98 -0.42
C VAL A 200 14.16 -3.69 -0.91
N ALA A 201 13.51 -4.48 -0.07
CA ALA A 201 12.26 -5.17 -0.41
C ALA A 201 11.15 -4.18 -0.77
N ASN A 202 10.97 -3.13 0.02
CA ASN A 202 9.97 -2.09 -0.21
C ASN A 202 10.23 -1.35 -1.53
N SER A 203 11.47 -0.94 -1.78
CA SER A 203 11.87 -0.30 -3.02
C SER A 203 11.66 -1.20 -4.23
N THR A 204 12.01 -2.47 -4.13
CA THR A 204 11.83 -3.47 -5.19
C THR A 204 10.35 -3.66 -5.53
N PHE A 205 9.51 -3.83 -4.51
CA PHE A 205 8.07 -3.95 -4.71
C PHE A 205 7.47 -2.69 -5.33
N ALA A 206 7.80 -1.51 -4.81
CA ALA A 206 7.30 -0.25 -5.34
C ALA A 206 7.65 -0.05 -6.82
N LYS A 207 8.88 -0.39 -7.21
CA LYS A 207 9.31 -0.35 -8.62
C LYS A 207 8.54 -1.34 -9.48
N LEU A 208 8.32 -2.57 -8.99
CA LEU A 208 7.53 -3.58 -9.70
C LEU A 208 6.08 -3.12 -9.88
N PHE A 209 5.45 -2.60 -8.85
CA PHE A 209 4.08 -2.09 -8.91
C PHE A 209 3.98 -0.87 -9.84
N HIS A 210 4.96 0.03 -9.79
CA HIS A 210 5.03 1.15 -10.73
C HIS A 210 5.13 0.67 -12.18
N GLN A 211 5.92 -0.36 -12.46
CA GLN A 211 5.98 -0.95 -13.81
C GLN A 211 4.62 -1.45 -14.27
N VAL A 212 3.85 -2.09 -13.40
CA VAL A 212 2.47 -2.53 -13.71
C VAL A 212 1.57 -1.35 -14.02
N LEU A 213 1.63 -0.28 -13.24
CA LEU A 213 0.86 0.94 -13.48
C LEU A 213 1.25 1.65 -14.78
N LYS A 214 2.54 1.65 -15.13
CA LYS A 214 3.05 2.22 -16.38
C LYS A 214 2.65 1.41 -17.60
N LEU A 215 2.70 0.08 -17.50
CA LEU A 215 2.50 -0.82 -18.61
C LEU A 215 1.15 -0.58 -19.31
N ALA A 216 0.11 -0.32 -18.55
CA ALA A 216 -1.23 -0.04 -19.08
C ALA A 216 -1.36 1.36 -19.73
N SER A 217 -0.35 2.22 -19.61
CA SER A 217 -0.26 3.51 -20.32
C SER A 217 0.57 3.43 -21.62
N GLU A 218 1.28 2.34 -21.85
CA GLU A 218 2.16 2.14 -23.00
C GLU A 218 1.40 1.50 -24.18
N LYS A 219 1.78 1.90 -25.40
CA LYS A 219 1.25 1.27 -26.61
C LYS A 219 1.91 -0.08 -26.82
N SER A 220 1.10 -1.12 -27.00
CA SER A 220 1.57 -2.44 -27.38
C SER A 220 1.25 -2.72 -28.85
N TYR A 221 2.18 -3.36 -29.56
CA TYR A 221 1.97 -3.79 -30.96
C TYR A 221 1.31 -5.16 -31.08
N VAL A 222 1.23 -5.92 -29.97
CA VAL A 222 0.72 -7.30 -29.98
C VAL A 222 -0.67 -7.36 -29.40
N GLN A 223 -0.88 -6.80 -28.24
CA GLN A 223 -2.17 -6.77 -27.56
C GLN A 223 -2.27 -5.52 -26.70
N THR A 224 -3.40 -4.83 -26.81
CA THR A 224 -3.64 -3.66 -25.97
C THR A 224 -4.00 -4.11 -24.55
N PHE A 225 -3.24 -3.63 -23.56
CA PHE A 225 -3.56 -3.72 -22.15
C PHE A 225 -3.71 -2.29 -21.64
N ASP A 226 -4.91 -1.88 -21.34
CA ASP A 226 -5.24 -0.51 -20.98
C ASP A 226 -5.61 -0.35 -19.49
N SER A 227 -5.95 0.88 -19.11
CA SER A 227 -6.34 1.20 -17.74
C SER A 227 -7.58 0.44 -17.26
N LYS A 228 -8.49 0.08 -18.17
CA LYS A 228 -9.69 -0.70 -17.83
C LYS A 228 -9.32 -2.15 -17.51
N ASP A 229 -8.41 -2.72 -18.28
CA ASP A 229 -7.91 -4.08 -18.06
C ASP A 229 -7.16 -4.15 -16.73
N LEU A 230 -6.27 -3.18 -16.46
CA LEU A 230 -5.56 -3.08 -15.19
C LEU A 230 -6.55 -2.89 -14.02
N GLY A 231 -7.54 -2.02 -14.18
CA GLY A 231 -8.58 -1.80 -13.17
C GLY A 231 -9.38 -3.06 -12.86
N ARG A 232 -9.72 -3.88 -13.85
CA ARG A 232 -10.38 -5.17 -13.63
C ARG A 232 -9.51 -6.11 -12.82
N CYS A 233 -8.21 -6.16 -13.11
CA CYS A 233 -7.28 -7.00 -12.36
C CYS A 233 -7.17 -6.54 -10.91
N LEU A 234 -6.86 -5.27 -10.67
CA LEU A 234 -6.64 -4.72 -9.33
C LEU A 234 -7.93 -4.63 -8.51
N GLY A 235 -9.08 -4.48 -9.15
CA GLY A 235 -10.39 -4.42 -8.50
C GLY A 235 -11.03 -5.78 -8.21
N THR A 236 -10.35 -6.89 -8.50
CA THR A 236 -10.85 -8.24 -8.20
C THR A 236 -10.89 -8.45 -6.69
N GLU A 237 -12.04 -8.84 -6.18
CA GLU A 237 -12.18 -9.16 -4.75
C GLU A 237 -11.27 -10.31 -4.34
N GLY A 238 -10.81 -10.25 -3.10
CA GLY A 238 -9.94 -11.24 -2.51
C GLY A 238 -8.45 -10.96 -2.76
N ARG A 239 -7.67 -12.01 -2.73
CA ARG A 239 -6.21 -11.95 -2.66
C ARG A 239 -5.56 -12.00 -4.02
N MET A 240 -4.58 -11.11 -4.22
CA MET A 240 -3.76 -11.03 -5.41
C MET A 240 -2.28 -11.09 -5.07
N PHE A 241 -1.48 -11.50 -6.06
CA PHE A 241 -0.03 -11.42 -6.03
C PHE A 241 0.47 -10.74 -7.29
N ILE A 242 1.59 -10.06 -7.18
CA ILE A 242 2.32 -9.51 -8.30
C ILE A 242 3.67 -10.21 -8.36
N GLY A 243 4.02 -10.72 -9.51
CA GLY A 243 5.30 -11.34 -9.78
C GLY A 243 5.86 -10.90 -11.12
N SER A 244 7.16 -11.10 -11.29
CA SER A 244 7.88 -10.80 -12.52
C SER A 244 8.79 -11.96 -12.89
N THR A 245 8.85 -12.26 -14.17
CA THR A 245 9.77 -13.29 -14.69
C THR A 245 10.26 -12.92 -16.07
N MET A 246 11.45 -13.41 -16.41
CA MET A 246 11.98 -13.28 -17.77
C MET A 246 11.38 -14.35 -18.69
N ILE A 247 10.94 -13.94 -19.86
CA ILE A 247 10.36 -14.80 -20.87
C ILE A 247 11.32 -14.91 -22.04
N ALA A 248 11.83 -16.11 -22.28
CA ALA A 248 12.74 -16.37 -23.40
C ALA A 248 12.02 -16.48 -24.75
N ASN A 249 10.81 -17.04 -24.75
CA ASN A 249 10.02 -17.22 -25.96
C ASN A 249 8.54 -16.88 -25.70
N PRO A 250 8.07 -15.69 -26.13
CA PRO A 250 6.68 -15.28 -25.94
C PRO A 250 5.64 -16.15 -26.67
N SER A 251 6.08 -16.90 -27.67
CA SER A 251 5.19 -17.79 -28.45
C SER A 251 5.10 -19.21 -27.90
N ASP A 252 5.73 -19.49 -26.76
CA ASP A 252 5.64 -20.81 -26.12
C ASP A 252 4.22 -21.07 -25.63
N PRO A 253 3.56 -22.16 -26.08
CA PRO A 253 2.22 -22.52 -25.63
C PRO A 253 2.14 -22.86 -24.13
N LYS A 254 3.25 -23.12 -23.48
CA LYS A 254 3.35 -23.36 -22.03
C LYS A 254 3.71 -22.09 -21.23
N LEU A 255 3.65 -20.93 -21.87
CA LEU A 255 4.08 -19.67 -21.27
C LEU A 255 3.44 -19.40 -19.91
N GLY A 256 2.12 -19.57 -19.80
CA GLY A 256 1.40 -19.36 -18.53
C GLY A 256 1.90 -20.22 -17.39
N ALA A 257 2.17 -21.50 -17.65
CA ALA A 257 2.74 -22.41 -16.66
C ALA A 257 4.19 -22.03 -16.30
N ALA A 258 4.99 -21.61 -17.29
CA ALA A 258 6.37 -21.17 -17.07
C ALA A 258 6.43 -19.88 -16.23
N ILE A 259 5.57 -18.91 -16.49
CA ILE A 259 5.44 -17.67 -15.70
C ILE A 259 5.10 -18.02 -14.26
N TYR A 260 4.07 -18.81 -14.04
CA TYR A 260 3.68 -19.23 -12.69
C TYR A 260 4.79 -19.97 -11.96
N GLN A 261 5.47 -20.90 -12.64
CA GLN A 261 6.54 -21.68 -12.02
C GLN A 261 7.78 -20.87 -11.67
N ASN A 262 8.13 -19.87 -12.45
CA ASN A 262 9.34 -19.07 -12.30
C ASN A 262 9.12 -17.76 -11.55
N SER A 263 7.88 -17.38 -11.26
CA SER A 263 7.60 -16.15 -10.52
C SER A 263 7.92 -16.29 -9.04
N ASP A 264 8.25 -15.17 -8.41
CA ASP A 264 8.50 -15.10 -6.97
C ASP A 264 7.27 -15.38 -6.11
N THR A 265 6.09 -15.45 -6.72
CA THR A 265 4.83 -15.81 -6.05
C THR A 265 4.62 -17.29 -5.89
N LYS A 266 5.50 -18.14 -6.43
CA LYS A 266 5.44 -19.59 -6.32
C LYS A 266 5.78 -20.07 -4.92
N ARG A 267 5.10 -19.69 -3.92
CA ARG A 267 5.23 -20.25 -2.59
C ARG A 267 4.09 -21.22 -2.30
N LYS A 268 4.41 -22.41 -1.77
CA LYS A 268 3.41 -23.32 -1.20
C LYS A 268 2.84 -22.74 0.09
N VAL A 269 2.02 -21.75 -0.02
CA VAL A 269 1.12 -21.31 1.02
C VAL A 269 -0.25 -21.51 0.44
N ASP A 270 -1.21 -21.85 1.25
CA ASP A 270 -2.60 -22.03 0.85
C ASP A 270 -3.18 -20.73 0.28
N TYR A 271 -2.72 -20.37 -0.89
CA TYR A 271 -3.14 -19.22 -1.65
C TYR A 271 -4.18 -19.69 -2.64
N ARG A 272 -5.42 -19.41 -2.35
CA ARG A 272 -6.50 -19.80 -3.25
C ARG A 272 -6.54 -18.86 -4.45
N ASP A 273 -6.32 -19.43 -5.59
CA ASP A 273 -6.93 -19.16 -6.90
C ASP A 273 -6.78 -17.79 -7.58
N ASN A 274 -6.66 -16.67 -6.87
CA ASN A 274 -6.59 -15.37 -7.53
C ASN A 274 -5.25 -15.14 -8.23
N ALA A 275 -4.16 -15.70 -7.71
CA ALA A 275 -2.85 -15.61 -8.36
C ALA A 275 -2.85 -16.30 -9.72
N THR A 276 -3.37 -17.52 -9.79
CA THR A 276 -3.47 -18.29 -11.04
C THR A 276 -4.34 -17.57 -12.08
N ASN A 277 -5.45 -17.01 -11.66
CA ASN A 277 -6.33 -16.24 -12.52
C ASN A 277 -5.68 -14.94 -13.00
N TYR A 278 -4.87 -14.30 -12.18
CA TYR A 278 -4.15 -13.09 -12.54
C TYR A 278 -3.15 -13.38 -13.67
N TYR A 279 -2.34 -14.42 -13.54
CA TYR A 279 -1.36 -14.80 -14.57
C TYR A 279 -2.00 -15.26 -15.87
N THR A 280 -3.06 -16.04 -15.82
CA THR A 280 -3.78 -16.51 -17.01
C THR A 280 -4.50 -15.41 -17.75
N ARG A 281 -5.05 -14.42 -17.05
CA ARG A 281 -5.76 -13.30 -17.69
C ARG A 281 -4.85 -12.32 -18.38
N ASN A 282 -3.65 -12.11 -17.85
CA ASN A 282 -2.77 -11.06 -18.33
C ASN A 282 -1.68 -11.55 -19.27
N GLY A 283 -1.51 -12.85 -19.42
CA GLY A 283 -0.57 -13.45 -20.38
C GLY A 283 0.90 -13.09 -20.12
N TYR A 284 1.24 -12.71 -18.88
CA TYR A 284 2.58 -12.30 -18.49
C TYR A 284 3.07 -13.02 -17.25
#